data_2c54098387dc238c0ddbb75705257f92
#
_entry.id   2c54098387dc238c0ddbb75705257f92
#
_cell.length_a   1.000
_cell.length_b   1.000
_cell.length_c   1.000
_cell.angle_alpha   90.00
_cell.angle_beta   90.00
_cell.angle_gamma   90.00
#
_symmetry.space_group_name_H-M   'P 1'
#
loop_
_entity.id
_entity.type
_entity.pdbx_description
1 polymer ?
#
loop_
_entity_poly.entity_id
_entity_poly.type
_entity_poly.pdbx_seq_one_letter_code
_entity_poly.pdbx_strand_id
1 'polypeptide(L)'
;MTEPKLTPMIMLRSLAFALFFFTWAPIGSLLALLVSKITPNRAVFLKWIAMWVEVIDWGERRILNLRHEKIGIGYLPRPPFIAAVQHQSEWEAMQVPIWFPNAAIVLKQELLDVPLWGPCMELYGAIPVQRAKKGSDIRRMLSAGENFVAQKRAIVIFPQGTRVKRGESRPIQRGVGVLYEHLKIPVVPITLNSGEYWGRKKLFGFLSIHMPGTVRVTIHPAIPANLPRDEMMAKLQAVIEANTPTS
;
A
#
# COMPACT_ATOMS: atom_id res chain seq x y z
N MET A 1 -3.05 9.15 25.42
CA MET A 1 -3.56 7.78 25.48
C MET A 1 -2.43 6.87 25.92
N THR A 2 -2.62 6.10 27.00
CA THR A 2 -1.63 5.14 27.52
C THR A 2 -1.31 4.09 26.46
N GLU A 3 -0.03 3.80 26.23
CA GLU A 3 0.37 2.69 25.37
C GLU A 3 -0.34 1.40 25.80
N PRO A 4 -0.96 0.67 24.88
CA PRO A 4 -1.64 -0.58 25.24
C PRO A 4 -0.60 -1.57 25.79
N LYS A 5 -0.92 -2.14 26.97
CA LYS A 5 -0.05 -3.12 27.65
C LYS A 5 0.07 -4.38 26.78
N LEU A 6 1.30 -4.83 26.56
CA LEU A 6 1.56 -6.12 25.91
C LEU A 6 1.12 -7.24 26.86
N THR A 7 0.13 -8.01 26.43
CA THR A 7 -0.32 -9.20 27.14
C THR A 7 0.27 -10.47 26.51
N PRO A 8 0.43 -11.58 27.28
CA PRO A 8 0.85 -12.86 26.71
C PRO A 8 -0.02 -13.31 25.52
N MET A 9 -1.32 -13.01 25.55
CA MET A 9 -2.25 -13.32 24.48
C MET A 9 -1.91 -12.55 23.18
N ILE A 10 -1.54 -11.28 23.26
CA ILE A 10 -1.13 -10.48 22.09
C ILE A 10 0.16 -11.04 21.48
N MET A 11 1.12 -11.44 22.32
CA MET A 11 2.37 -12.06 21.86
C MET A 11 2.09 -13.42 21.17
N LEU A 12 1.25 -14.26 21.77
CA LEU A 12 0.88 -15.54 21.19
C LEU A 12 0.17 -15.38 19.83
N ARG A 13 -0.78 -14.45 19.73
CA ARG A 13 -1.47 -14.12 18.48
C ARG A 13 -0.51 -13.61 17.40
N SER A 14 0.42 -12.75 17.78
CA SER A 14 1.42 -12.23 16.85
C SER A 14 2.36 -13.33 16.35
N LEU A 15 2.77 -14.26 17.22
CA LEU A 15 3.55 -15.43 16.83
C LEU A 15 2.76 -16.37 15.91
N ALA A 16 1.53 -16.69 16.26
CA ALA A 16 0.67 -17.53 15.44
C ALA A 16 0.43 -16.90 14.04
N PHE A 17 0.23 -15.58 13.99
CA PHE A 17 0.09 -14.87 12.74
C PHE A 17 1.40 -14.86 11.93
N ALA A 18 2.54 -14.68 12.56
CA ALA A 18 3.84 -14.75 11.89
C ALA A 18 4.06 -16.13 11.25
N LEU A 19 3.78 -17.22 11.97
CA LEU A 19 3.85 -18.58 11.42
C LEU A 19 2.90 -18.77 10.23
N PHE A 20 1.67 -18.32 10.35
CA PHE A 20 0.69 -18.34 9.28
C PHE A 20 1.17 -17.52 8.07
N PHE A 21 1.59 -16.26 8.28
CA PHE A 21 1.99 -15.35 7.22
C PHE A 21 3.24 -15.84 6.47
N PHE A 22 4.29 -16.22 7.20
CA PHE A 22 5.54 -16.69 6.58
C PHE A 22 5.42 -18.07 5.93
N THR A 23 4.36 -18.82 6.23
CA THR A 23 4.01 -20.05 5.50
C THR A 23 3.17 -19.72 4.26
N TRP A 24 2.12 -18.91 4.43
CA TRP A 24 1.15 -18.64 3.36
C TRP A 24 1.68 -17.68 2.29
N ALA A 25 2.47 -16.66 2.66
CA ALA A 25 2.97 -15.67 1.71
C ALA A 25 3.84 -16.28 0.60
N PRO A 26 4.87 -17.12 0.87
CA PRO A 26 5.64 -17.76 -0.18
C PRO A 26 4.84 -18.80 -0.99
N ILE A 27 3.91 -19.54 -0.35
CA ILE A 27 3.04 -20.50 -1.06
C ILE A 27 2.14 -19.75 -2.04
N GLY A 28 1.48 -18.69 -1.60
CA GLY A 28 0.62 -17.87 -2.44
C GLY A 28 1.37 -17.22 -3.61
N SER A 29 2.59 -16.73 -3.37
CA SER A 29 3.46 -16.19 -4.41
C SER A 29 3.85 -17.26 -5.44
N LEU A 30 4.26 -18.45 -5.00
CA LEU A 30 4.60 -19.55 -5.88
C LEU A 30 3.41 -19.98 -6.75
N LEU A 31 2.24 -20.12 -6.13
CA LEU A 31 1.02 -20.49 -6.87
C LEU A 31 0.59 -19.39 -7.85
N ALA A 32 0.76 -18.10 -7.50
CA ALA A 32 0.51 -17.00 -8.42
C ALA A 32 1.41 -17.08 -9.67
N LEU A 33 2.69 -17.39 -9.49
CA LEU A 33 3.64 -17.59 -10.58
C LEU A 33 3.28 -18.81 -11.44
N LEU A 34 2.87 -19.91 -10.82
CA LEU A 34 2.42 -21.11 -11.54
C LEU A 34 1.13 -20.81 -12.33
N VAL A 35 0.15 -20.16 -11.73
CA VAL A 35 -1.08 -19.74 -12.40
C VAL A 35 -0.77 -18.86 -13.61
N SER A 36 0.15 -17.91 -13.50
CA SER A 36 0.53 -17.03 -14.61
C SER A 36 1.19 -17.78 -15.79
N LYS A 37 1.89 -18.88 -15.50
CA LYS A 37 2.54 -19.74 -16.53
C LYS A 37 1.55 -20.69 -17.19
N ILE A 38 0.67 -21.31 -16.41
CA ILE A 38 -0.28 -22.32 -16.90
C ILE A 38 -1.45 -21.64 -17.65
N THR A 39 -1.91 -20.50 -17.12
CA THR A 39 -3.01 -19.77 -17.70
C THR A 39 -2.57 -18.32 -17.94
N PRO A 40 -2.09 -17.97 -19.14
CA PRO A 40 -1.63 -16.62 -19.46
C PRO A 40 -2.82 -15.65 -19.61
N ASN A 41 -3.71 -15.65 -18.63
CA ASN A 41 -4.89 -14.79 -18.52
C ASN A 41 -4.76 -13.90 -17.30
N ARG A 42 -4.56 -12.60 -17.54
CA ARG A 42 -4.40 -11.62 -16.49
C ARG A 42 -5.57 -11.60 -15.48
N ALA A 43 -6.79 -11.79 -15.93
CA ALA A 43 -7.94 -11.79 -15.01
C ALA A 43 -7.88 -12.97 -14.02
N VAL A 44 -7.44 -14.15 -14.47
CA VAL A 44 -7.22 -15.32 -13.61
C VAL A 44 -6.10 -15.06 -12.61
N PHE A 45 -4.99 -14.50 -13.06
CA PHE A 45 -3.88 -14.10 -12.19
C PHE A 45 -4.34 -13.11 -11.10
N LEU A 46 -5.08 -12.05 -11.49
CA LEU A 46 -5.58 -11.05 -10.54
C LEU A 46 -6.59 -11.62 -9.53
N LYS A 47 -7.46 -12.55 -9.96
CA LYS A 47 -8.36 -13.27 -9.04
C LYS A 47 -7.57 -14.08 -8.01
N TRP A 48 -6.49 -14.75 -8.46
CA TRP A 48 -5.61 -15.47 -7.54
C TRP A 48 -4.95 -14.54 -6.53
N ILE A 49 -4.40 -13.39 -6.99
CA ILE A 49 -3.78 -12.39 -6.11
C ILE A 49 -4.80 -11.87 -5.09
N ALA A 50 -6.02 -11.55 -5.51
CA ALA A 50 -7.08 -11.09 -4.60
C ALA A 50 -7.39 -12.16 -3.53
N MET A 51 -7.63 -13.40 -3.95
CA MET A 51 -7.89 -14.52 -3.04
C MET A 51 -6.73 -14.75 -2.07
N TRP A 52 -5.48 -14.71 -2.55
CA TRP A 52 -4.29 -14.86 -1.72
C TRP A 52 -4.24 -13.80 -0.61
N VAL A 53 -4.49 -12.53 -0.95
CA VAL A 53 -4.51 -11.42 0.02
C VAL A 53 -5.73 -11.51 0.94
N GLU A 54 -6.90 -11.95 0.45
CA GLU A 54 -8.10 -12.18 1.27
C GLU A 54 -7.87 -13.25 2.35
N VAL A 55 -7.07 -14.28 2.07
CA VAL A 55 -6.68 -15.29 3.08
C VAL A 55 -5.77 -14.66 4.15
N ILE A 56 -4.87 -13.74 3.77
CA ILE A 56 -4.07 -12.98 4.75
C ILE A 56 -4.99 -12.11 5.62
N ASP A 57 -5.91 -11.37 5.02
CA ASP A 57 -6.90 -10.55 5.72
C ASP A 57 -7.80 -11.39 6.66
N TRP A 58 -8.17 -12.60 6.24
CA TRP A 58 -8.84 -13.56 7.12
C TRP A 58 -7.99 -13.90 8.34
N GLY A 59 -6.69 -14.16 8.15
CA GLY A 59 -5.74 -14.41 9.24
C GLY A 59 -5.61 -13.20 10.18
N GLU A 60 -5.55 -11.99 9.65
CA GLU A 60 -5.55 -10.74 10.43
C GLU A 60 -6.78 -10.67 11.35
N ARG A 61 -7.97 -10.92 10.79
CA ARG A 61 -9.23 -10.88 11.55
C ARG A 61 -9.35 -12.00 12.59
N ARG A 62 -8.95 -13.23 12.24
CA ARG A 62 -9.16 -14.40 13.12
C ARG A 62 -8.05 -14.61 14.14
N ILE A 63 -6.80 -14.38 13.73
CA ILE A 63 -5.65 -14.62 14.59
C ILE A 63 -5.31 -13.36 15.39
N LEU A 64 -5.17 -12.21 14.73
CA LEU A 64 -4.79 -10.95 15.39
C LEU A 64 -5.97 -10.23 16.04
N ASN A 65 -7.22 -10.55 15.68
CA ASN A 65 -8.40 -9.74 15.97
C ASN A 65 -8.23 -8.29 15.46
N LEU A 66 -7.59 -8.16 14.29
CA LEU A 66 -7.39 -6.90 13.60
C LEU A 66 -8.38 -6.82 12.43
N ARG A 67 -9.22 -5.80 12.45
CA ARG A 67 -10.23 -5.53 11.42
C ARG A 67 -9.87 -4.27 10.66
N HIS A 68 -10.54 -4.02 9.55
CA HIS A 68 -10.45 -2.73 8.87
C HIS A 68 -11.83 -2.26 8.40
N GLU A 69 -11.99 -0.95 8.32
CA GLU A 69 -13.17 -0.28 7.77
C GLU A 69 -12.74 0.77 6.74
N LYS A 70 -13.54 0.93 5.71
CA LYS A 70 -13.31 1.93 4.65
C LYS A 70 -14.38 3.00 4.72
N ILE A 71 -13.96 4.25 4.81
CA ILE A 71 -14.81 5.43 4.88
C ILE A 71 -14.62 6.23 3.59
N GLY A 72 -15.67 6.77 3.00
CA GLY A 72 -15.57 7.62 1.82
C GLY A 72 -15.39 6.88 0.50
N ILE A 73 -15.78 5.60 0.39
CA ILE A 73 -15.65 4.79 -0.84
C ILE A 73 -16.28 5.49 -2.05
N GLY A 74 -17.36 6.26 -1.85
CA GLY A 74 -18.04 7.02 -2.91
C GLY A 74 -17.20 8.13 -3.54
N TYR A 75 -16.07 8.51 -2.93
CA TYR A 75 -15.14 9.49 -3.50
C TYR A 75 -14.13 8.87 -4.49
N LEU A 76 -14.10 7.54 -4.64
CA LEU A 76 -13.23 6.91 -5.63
C LEU A 76 -13.77 7.15 -7.04
N PRO A 77 -13.03 7.84 -7.92
CA PRO A 77 -13.41 7.97 -9.31
C PRO A 77 -13.19 6.63 -10.07
N ARG A 78 -13.72 6.54 -11.27
CA ARG A 78 -13.30 5.45 -12.17
C ARG A 78 -11.84 5.64 -12.58
N PRO A 79 -11.03 4.57 -12.67
CA PRO A 79 -9.67 4.68 -13.14
C PRO A 79 -9.58 5.24 -14.58
N PRO A 80 -8.50 5.98 -14.93
CA PRO A 80 -7.26 6.11 -14.19
C PRO A 80 -7.27 7.25 -13.16
N PHE A 81 -6.60 7.04 -12.03
CA PHE A 81 -6.30 8.04 -11.01
C PHE A 81 -5.04 7.65 -10.22
N ILE A 82 -4.44 8.59 -9.52
CA ILE A 82 -3.35 8.32 -8.57
C ILE A 82 -3.96 8.16 -7.18
N ALA A 83 -3.83 6.98 -6.57
CA ALA A 83 -4.15 6.77 -5.16
C ALA A 83 -2.92 7.13 -4.31
N ALA A 84 -2.96 8.27 -3.65
CA ALA A 84 -1.90 8.74 -2.75
C ALA A 84 -2.19 8.25 -1.33
N VAL A 85 -1.65 7.06 -1.01
CA VAL A 85 -1.92 6.37 0.25
C VAL A 85 -0.89 6.75 1.30
N GLN A 86 -1.35 7.25 2.47
CA GLN A 86 -0.49 7.48 3.61
C GLN A 86 0.25 6.19 4.00
N HIS A 87 1.53 6.29 4.34
CA HIS A 87 2.35 5.12 4.62
C HIS A 87 2.76 5.07 6.09
N GLN A 88 2.14 4.22 6.88
CA GLN A 88 2.41 4.05 8.30
C GLN A 88 3.03 2.68 8.63
N SER A 89 2.70 1.65 7.83
CA SER A 89 3.17 0.28 8.05
C SER A 89 3.31 -0.49 6.72
N GLU A 90 3.65 -1.76 6.77
CA GLU A 90 3.61 -2.66 5.61
C GLU A 90 2.17 -3.07 5.24
N TRP A 91 1.26 -2.96 6.18
CA TRP A 91 -0.11 -3.44 6.07
C TRP A 91 -0.84 -2.85 4.86
N GLU A 92 -0.82 -1.54 4.69
CA GLU A 92 -1.52 -0.87 3.58
C GLU A 92 -1.00 -1.28 2.20
N ALA A 93 0.30 -1.59 2.09
CA ALA A 93 0.86 -2.07 0.83
C ALA A 93 0.34 -3.47 0.47
N MET A 94 0.11 -4.33 1.46
CA MET A 94 -0.47 -5.66 1.26
C MET A 94 -1.95 -5.59 0.88
N GLN A 95 -2.67 -4.56 1.31
CA GLN A 95 -4.10 -4.40 1.05
C GLN A 95 -4.41 -3.83 -0.35
N VAL A 96 -3.41 -3.31 -1.07
CA VAL A 96 -3.61 -2.69 -2.41
C VAL A 96 -4.38 -3.59 -3.38
N PRO A 97 -4.10 -4.91 -3.50
CA PRO A 97 -4.83 -5.78 -4.43
C PRO A 97 -6.32 -5.91 -4.15
N ILE A 98 -6.73 -5.78 -2.89
CA ILE A 98 -8.15 -5.80 -2.49
C ILE A 98 -8.79 -4.42 -2.71
N TRP A 99 -8.07 -3.35 -2.42
CA TRP A 99 -8.63 -1.99 -2.53
C TRP A 99 -8.72 -1.52 -3.97
N PHE A 100 -7.70 -1.84 -4.76
CA PHE A 100 -7.54 -1.42 -6.14
C PHE A 100 -7.16 -2.61 -7.02
N PRO A 101 -8.13 -3.49 -7.35
CA PRO A 101 -7.87 -4.61 -8.24
C PRO A 101 -7.23 -4.13 -9.55
N ASN A 102 -6.13 -4.75 -9.95
CA ASN A 102 -5.38 -4.38 -11.15
C ASN A 102 -4.68 -2.99 -11.11
N ALA A 103 -4.49 -2.38 -9.95
CA ALA A 103 -3.69 -1.15 -9.88
C ALA A 103 -2.21 -1.40 -10.22
N ALA A 104 -1.50 -0.37 -10.67
CA ALA A 104 -0.04 -0.33 -10.62
C ALA A 104 0.41 0.18 -9.25
N ILE A 105 1.56 -0.26 -8.76
CA ILE A 105 2.06 0.16 -7.45
C ILE A 105 3.50 0.68 -7.56
N VAL A 106 3.73 1.91 -7.11
CA VAL A 106 5.08 2.48 -7.01
C VAL A 106 5.75 1.93 -5.76
N LEU A 107 6.86 1.22 -5.93
CA LEU A 107 7.59 0.57 -4.84
C LEU A 107 9.11 0.69 -5.01
N LYS A 108 9.85 0.39 -3.95
CA LYS A 108 11.30 0.37 -4.00
C LYS A 108 11.81 -0.78 -4.86
N GLN A 109 12.81 -0.52 -5.71
CA GLN A 109 13.45 -1.53 -6.57
C GLN A 109 13.90 -2.77 -5.78
N GLU A 110 14.48 -2.57 -4.59
CA GLU A 110 15.01 -3.67 -3.77
C GLU A 110 13.94 -4.66 -3.31
N LEU A 111 12.68 -4.26 -3.33
CA LEU A 111 11.58 -5.17 -3.01
C LEU A 111 11.34 -6.20 -4.12
N LEU A 112 11.74 -5.91 -5.34
CA LEU A 112 11.64 -6.88 -6.44
C LEU A 112 12.68 -8.00 -6.35
N ASP A 113 13.70 -7.83 -5.51
CA ASP A 113 14.72 -8.86 -5.26
C ASP A 113 14.24 -9.93 -4.26
N VAL A 114 13.06 -9.72 -3.63
CA VAL A 114 12.47 -10.71 -2.71
C VAL A 114 12.02 -11.94 -3.50
N PRO A 115 12.57 -13.12 -3.20
CA PRO A 115 12.23 -14.35 -3.93
C PRO A 115 10.73 -14.64 -3.95
N LEU A 116 10.22 -15.13 -5.07
CA LEU A 116 8.81 -15.41 -5.36
C LEU A 116 7.92 -14.16 -5.35
N TRP A 117 8.01 -13.31 -4.33
CA TRP A 117 7.17 -12.12 -4.20
C TRP A 117 7.52 -11.05 -5.25
N GLY A 118 8.80 -10.76 -5.48
CA GLY A 118 9.24 -9.77 -6.46
C GLY A 118 8.71 -10.04 -7.86
N PRO A 119 8.94 -11.23 -8.44
CA PRO A 119 8.36 -11.61 -9.73
C PRO A 119 6.81 -11.53 -9.77
N CYS A 120 6.12 -11.84 -8.66
CA CYS A 120 4.67 -11.64 -8.58
C CYS A 120 4.29 -10.16 -8.68
N MET A 121 5.05 -9.27 -8.03
CA MET A 121 4.78 -7.83 -8.06
C MET A 121 5.07 -7.23 -9.44
N GLU A 122 6.08 -7.70 -10.15
CA GLU A 122 6.33 -7.32 -11.55
C GLU A 122 5.14 -7.69 -12.45
N LEU A 123 4.66 -8.92 -12.34
CA LEU A 123 3.45 -9.37 -13.06
C LEU A 123 2.20 -8.60 -12.66
N TYR A 124 2.07 -8.24 -11.38
CA TYR A 124 0.95 -7.45 -10.90
C TYR A 124 0.95 -6.03 -11.49
N GLY A 125 2.12 -5.41 -11.63
CA GLY A 125 2.29 -4.07 -12.20
C GLY A 125 3.07 -3.14 -11.28
N ALA A 126 4.18 -3.62 -10.74
CA ALA A 126 5.10 -2.79 -9.98
C ALA A 126 5.76 -1.71 -10.86
N ILE A 127 5.88 -0.52 -10.31
CA ILE A 127 6.68 0.59 -10.85
C ILE A 127 7.87 0.77 -9.91
N PRO A 128 9.03 0.16 -10.22
CA PRO A 128 10.18 0.23 -9.33
C PRO A 128 10.84 1.59 -9.36
N VAL A 129 11.23 2.10 -8.19
CA VAL A 129 11.96 3.37 -8.03
C VAL A 129 13.19 3.18 -7.12
N GLN A 130 14.31 3.79 -7.51
CA GLN A 130 15.54 3.84 -6.70
C GLN A 130 15.76 5.27 -6.20
N ARG A 131 15.91 5.46 -4.90
CA ARG A 131 16.09 6.80 -4.33
C ARG A 131 17.40 7.47 -4.73
N ALA A 132 18.43 6.70 -5.05
CA ALA A 132 19.76 7.20 -5.37
C ALA A 132 19.93 7.74 -6.80
N LYS A 133 19.10 7.29 -7.76
CA LYS A 133 19.23 7.63 -9.19
C LYS A 133 18.10 8.55 -9.68
N LYS A 134 18.11 9.80 -9.21
CA LYS A 134 17.01 10.77 -9.37
C LYS A 134 16.49 11.00 -10.82
N GLY A 135 17.33 11.00 -11.82
CA GLY A 135 16.93 11.39 -13.19
C GLY A 135 16.37 10.25 -14.04
N SER A 136 17.04 9.08 -14.05
CA SER A 136 16.62 7.91 -14.84
C SER A 136 15.36 7.27 -14.30
N ASP A 137 15.21 7.25 -12.97
CA ASP A 137 14.07 6.63 -12.32
C ASP A 137 12.77 7.41 -12.50
N ILE A 138 12.86 8.76 -12.53
CA ILE A 138 11.69 9.58 -12.84
C ILE A 138 11.19 9.26 -14.25
N ARG A 139 12.07 9.23 -15.26
CA ARG A 139 11.65 8.89 -16.63
C ARG A 139 11.01 7.51 -16.72
N ARG A 140 11.60 6.50 -16.07
CA ARG A 140 11.04 5.14 -16.03
C ARG A 140 9.66 5.12 -15.35
N MET A 141 9.52 5.81 -14.23
CA MET A 141 8.24 5.93 -13.50
C MET A 141 7.17 6.60 -14.36
N LEU A 142 7.51 7.66 -15.09
CA LEU A 142 6.57 8.37 -15.97
C LEU A 142 6.15 7.50 -17.15
N SER A 143 7.09 6.88 -17.86
CA SER A 143 6.79 5.98 -18.98
C SER A 143 5.95 4.78 -18.56
N ALA A 144 6.24 4.17 -17.39
CA ALA A 144 5.41 3.11 -16.84
C ALA A 144 4.02 3.65 -16.48
N GLY A 145 3.93 4.85 -15.90
CA GLY A 145 2.68 5.51 -15.56
C GLY A 145 1.79 5.72 -16.79
N GLU A 146 2.35 6.25 -17.90
CA GLU A 146 1.63 6.43 -19.17
C GLU A 146 1.04 5.11 -19.67
N ASN A 147 1.84 4.04 -19.63
CA ASN A 147 1.39 2.72 -20.07
C ASN A 147 0.22 2.19 -19.21
N PHE A 148 0.25 2.40 -17.88
CA PHE A 148 -0.83 2.00 -17.00
C PHE A 148 -2.08 2.88 -17.14
N VAL A 149 -1.92 4.17 -17.38
CA VAL A 149 -3.03 5.09 -17.69
C VAL A 149 -3.73 4.67 -18.98
N ALA A 150 -2.99 4.33 -20.03
CA ALA A 150 -3.54 3.82 -21.29
C ALA A 150 -4.36 2.51 -21.09
N GLN A 151 -3.96 1.69 -20.11
CA GLN A 151 -4.69 0.49 -19.69
C GLN A 151 -5.87 0.79 -18.73
N LYS A 152 -6.20 2.05 -18.46
CA LYS A 152 -7.23 2.48 -17.49
C LYS A 152 -7.02 1.90 -16.09
N ARG A 153 -5.77 1.88 -15.61
CA ARG A 153 -5.42 1.37 -14.29
C ARG A 153 -5.20 2.53 -13.31
N ALA A 154 -5.53 2.31 -12.04
CA ALA A 154 -5.10 3.21 -10.98
C ALA A 154 -3.61 3.04 -10.70
N ILE A 155 -2.95 4.09 -10.23
CA ILE A 155 -1.55 4.06 -9.81
C ILE A 155 -1.51 4.35 -8.31
N VAL A 156 -1.05 3.40 -7.52
CA VAL A 156 -0.87 3.56 -6.07
C VAL A 156 0.53 4.07 -5.78
N ILE A 157 0.61 5.15 -5.03
CA ILE A 157 1.87 5.72 -4.56
C ILE A 157 1.79 6.05 -3.07
N PHE A 158 2.89 5.86 -2.36
CA PHE A 158 3.06 6.26 -0.97
C PHE A 158 3.80 7.60 -0.94
N PRO A 159 3.08 8.74 -0.83
CA PRO A 159 3.64 10.06 -1.14
C PRO A 159 4.75 10.50 -0.18
N GLN A 160 4.80 10.00 1.05
CA GLN A 160 5.87 10.27 2.00
C GLN A 160 7.19 9.54 1.66
N GLY A 161 7.13 8.55 0.76
CA GLY A 161 8.29 7.76 0.30
C GLY A 161 8.91 6.86 1.36
N THR A 162 8.42 6.88 2.59
CA THR A 162 8.82 6.02 3.71
C THR A 162 7.67 5.90 4.69
N ARG A 163 7.72 4.90 5.56
CA ARG A 163 6.77 4.76 6.66
C ARG A 163 6.96 5.90 7.66
N VAL A 164 5.84 6.48 8.09
CA VAL A 164 5.78 7.60 9.04
C VAL A 164 5.13 7.10 10.31
N LYS A 165 5.81 7.26 11.44
CA LYS A 165 5.26 6.85 12.73
C LYS A 165 4.06 7.73 13.11
N ARG A 166 3.21 7.19 13.98
CA ARG A 166 2.12 7.95 14.55
C ARG A 166 2.63 9.25 15.22
N GLY A 167 1.94 10.35 15.00
CA GLY A 167 2.32 11.67 15.53
C GLY A 167 3.49 12.34 14.81
N GLU A 168 4.15 11.67 13.87
CA GLU A 168 5.17 12.30 13.01
C GLU A 168 4.52 12.85 11.74
N SER A 169 4.82 14.08 11.38
CA SER A 169 4.55 14.63 10.06
C SER A 169 5.81 14.52 9.19
N ARG A 170 5.62 14.18 7.93
CA ARG A 170 6.70 14.21 6.93
C ARG A 170 6.20 14.86 5.65
N PRO A 171 7.01 15.72 5.05
CA PRO A 171 6.68 16.30 3.76
C PRO A 171 6.55 15.20 2.69
N ILE A 172 5.55 15.36 1.83
CA ILE A 172 5.35 14.48 0.68
C ILE A 172 6.48 14.69 -0.33
N GLN A 173 6.88 13.62 -0.99
CA GLN A 173 7.98 13.62 -1.95
C GLN A 173 7.55 14.18 -3.31
N ARG A 174 8.47 14.79 -4.03
CA ARG A 174 8.23 15.38 -5.35
C ARG A 174 7.69 14.39 -6.40
N GLY A 175 7.93 13.09 -6.20
CA GLY A 175 7.53 12.04 -7.15
C GLY A 175 6.03 12.01 -7.46
N VAL A 176 5.16 12.21 -6.46
CA VAL A 176 3.71 12.27 -6.69
C VAL A 176 3.33 13.50 -7.52
N GLY A 177 3.96 14.66 -7.27
CA GLY A 177 3.72 15.88 -8.04
C GLY A 177 4.16 15.76 -9.50
N VAL A 178 5.30 15.10 -9.73
CA VAL A 178 5.82 14.86 -11.11
C VAL A 178 4.92 13.90 -11.87
N LEU A 179 4.45 12.82 -11.22
CA LEU A 179 3.45 11.91 -11.82
C LEU A 179 2.15 12.64 -12.17
N TYR A 180 1.63 13.43 -11.24
CA TYR A 180 0.39 14.18 -11.45
C TYR A 180 0.49 15.16 -12.63
N GLU A 181 1.53 15.99 -12.64
CA GLU A 181 1.77 16.99 -13.68
C GLU A 181 1.91 16.36 -15.07
N HIS A 182 2.58 15.21 -15.14
CA HIS A 182 2.83 14.50 -16.39
C HIS A 182 1.62 13.72 -16.89
N LEU A 183 0.97 12.96 -16.02
CA LEU A 183 -0.14 12.06 -16.39
C LEU A 183 -1.48 12.79 -16.51
N LYS A 184 -1.63 13.96 -15.91
CA LYS A 184 -2.85 14.79 -15.93
C LYS A 184 -4.11 13.99 -15.54
N ILE A 185 -3.99 13.20 -14.49
CA ILE A 185 -5.07 12.42 -13.89
C ILE A 185 -5.30 12.85 -12.43
N PRO A 186 -6.52 12.69 -11.86
CA PRO A 186 -6.81 13.12 -10.51
C PRO A 186 -5.99 12.34 -9.47
N VAL A 187 -5.75 12.98 -8.31
CA VAL A 187 -5.13 12.36 -7.13
C VAL A 187 -6.19 12.14 -6.07
N VAL A 188 -6.29 10.92 -5.57
CA VAL A 188 -7.17 10.56 -4.45
C VAL A 188 -6.33 10.41 -3.20
N PRO A 189 -6.42 11.33 -2.22
CA PRO A 189 -5.76 11.17 -0.95
C PRO A 189 -6.42 10.05 -0.14
N ILE A 190 -5.62 9.19 0.49
CA ILE A 190 -6.09 8.11 1.35
C ILE A 190 -5.27 8.12 2.62
N THR A 191 -5.94 8.33 3.75
CA THR A 191 -5.34 8.34 5.08
C THR A 191 -5.75 7.12 5.88
N LEU A 192 -4.94 6.73 6.86
CA LEU A 192 -5.21 5.55 7.65
C LEU A 192 -4.45 5.58 8.98
N ASN A 193 -4.79 4.67 9.89
CA ASN A 193 -4.16 4.56 11.19
C ASN A 193 -3.52 3.17 11.43
N SER A 194 -3.03 2.51 10.38
CA SER A 194 -2.45 1.16 10.49
C SER A 194 -1.27 1.10 11.45
N GLY A 195 -0.48 2.17 11.54
CA GLY A 195 0.65 2.27 12.47
C GLY A 195 0.25 2.20 13.96
N GLU A 196 -1.04 2.27 14.30
CA GLU A 196 -1.53 2.02 15.65
C GLU A 196 -1.55 0.54 16.00
N TYR A 197 -1.68 -0.31 15.01
CA TYR A 197 -1.93 -1.74 15.20
C TYR A 197 -0.84 -2.63 14.64
N TRP A 198 -0.22 -2.24 13.53
CA TRP A 198 0.70 -3.09 12.78
C TRP A 198 2.16 -2.81 13.13
N GLY A 199 2.87 -3.86 13.58
CA GLY A 199 4.33 -3.83 13.75
C GLY A 199 4.84 -2.84 14.80
N ARG A 200 4.03 -2.48 15.81
CA ARG A 200 4.36 -1.43 16.79
C ARG A 200 5.64 -1.68 17.59
N LYS A 201 5.87 -2.92 17.96
CA LYS A 201 7.06 -3.34 18.73
C LYS A 201 7.64 -4.60 18.10
N LYS A 202 8.93 -4.79 18.24
CA LYS A 202 9.59 -6.03 17.90
C LYS A 202 9.94 -6.80 19.16
N LEU A 203 9.49 -8.05 19.25
CA LEU A 203 9.90 -8.99 20.27
C LEU A 203 11.15 -9.72 19.77
N PHE A 204 12.16 -9.84 20.59
CA PHE A 204 13.46 -10.42 20.23
C PHE A 204 14.13 -9.79 19.00
N GLY A 205 13.83 -8.52 18.69
CA GLY A 205 14.39 -7.79 17.55
C GLY A 205 13.83 -8.15 16.17
N PHE A 206 13.13 -9.28 16.00
CA PHE A 206 12.68 -9.77 14.70
C PHE A 206 11.15 -9.99 14.61
N LEU A 207 10.49 -10.47 15.66
CA LEU A 207 9.05 -10.75 15.63
C LEU A 207 8.25 -9.45 15.81
N SER A 208 7.51 -9.05 14.79
CA SER A 208 6.61 -7.90 14.87
C SER A 208 5.40 -8.21 15.75
N ILE A 209 5.09 -7.32 16.69
CA ILE A 209 3.90 -7.41 17.53
C ILE A 209 2.78 -6.58 16.88
N HIS A 210 1.65 -7.22 16.69
CA HIS A 210 0.45 -6.63 16.13
C HIS A 210 -0.61 -6.48 17.22
N MET A 211 -1.25 -5.31 17.25
CA MET A 211 -2.29 -5.02 18.24
C MET A 211 -3.68 -5.34 17.66
N PRO A 212 -4.60 -5.86 18.47
CA PRO A 212 -6.00 -6.01 18.05
C PRO A 212 -6.65 -4.64 17.90
N GLY A 213 -7.63 -4.54 17.01
CA GLY A 213 -8.39 -3.30 16.80
C GLY A 213 -8.97 -3.15 15.41
N THR A 214 -9.23 -1.92 14.99
CA THR A 214 -9.80 -1.62 13.68
C THR A 214 -8.99 -0.53 12.99
N VAL A 215 -8.35 -0.90 11.87
CA VAL A 215 -7.70 0.06 10.99
C VAL A 215 -8.79 0.82 10.21
N ARG A 216 -8.77 2.13 10.32
CA ARG A 216 -9.64 3.02 9.55
C ARG A 216 -8.90 3.51 8.33
N VAL A 217 -9.49 3.29 7.17
CA VAL A 217 -8.98 3.76 5.87
C VAL A 217 -9.96 4.79 5.35
N THR A 218 -9.54 6.04 5.32
CA THR A 218 -10.40 7.16 4.88
C THR A 218 -9.98 7.59 3.48
N ILE A 219 -10.90 7.48 2.55
CA ILE A 219 -10.77 7.96 1.18
C ILE A 219 -11.34 9.37 1.13
N HIS A 220 -10.54 10.33 0.67
CA HIS A 220 -10.94 11.73 0.59
C HIS A 220 -11.36 12.11 -0.83
N PRO A 221 -12.09 13.23 -1.00
CA PRO A 221 -12.43 13.76 -2.32
C PRO A 221 -11.21 13.88 -3.22
N ALA A 222 -11.37 13.50 -4.48
CA ALA A 222 -10.29 13.56 -5.45
C ALA A 222 -9.84 15.00 -5.69
N ILE A 223 -8.53 15.24 -5.70
CA ILE A 223 -7.91 16.47 -6.16
C ILE A 223 -7.92 16.44 -7.69
N PRO A 224 -8.55 17.42 -8.37
CA PRO A 224 -8.72 17.39 -9.82
C PRO A 224 -7.40 17.51 -10.58
N ALA A 225 -7.39 17.03 -11.83
CA ALA A 225 -6.18 16.93 -12.67
C ALA A 225 -5.68 18.27 -13.25
N ASN A 226 -6.44 19.34 -13.09
CA ASN A 226 -6.19 20.63 -13.75
C ASN A 226 -5.58 21.72 -12.85
N LEU A 227 -5.18 21.36 -11.62
CA LEU A 227 -4.54 22.30 -10.71
C LEU A 227 -3.02 22.41 -11.03
N PRO A 228 -2.40 23.56 -10.71
CA PRO A 228 -0.96 23.67 -10.65
C PRO A 228 -0.37 22.59 -9.70
N ARG A 229 0.80 22.05 -10.06
CA ARG A 229 1.45 20.99 -9.28
C ARG A 229 1.61 21.35 -7.80
N ASP A 230 2.07 22.58 -7.53
CA ASP A 230 2.36 22.98 -6.15
C ASP A 230 1.06 23.16 -5.34
N GLU A 231 -0.05 23.56 -5.96
CA GLU A 231 -1.36 23.62 -5.33
C GLU A 231 -1.88 22.20 -5.01
N MET A 232 -1.75 21.26 -5.95
CA MET A 232 -2.08 19.85 -5.71
C MET A 232 -1.26 19.29 -4.54
N MET A 233 0.05 19.53 -4.54
CA MET A 233 0.96 19.09 -3.49
C MET A 233 0.57 19.67 -2.13
N ALA A 234 0.25 20.97 -2.05
CA ALA A 234 -0.19 21.62 -0.82
C ALA A 234 -1.50 21.02 -0.30
N LYS A 235 -2.49 20.80 -1.18
CA LYS A 235 -3.77 20.17 -0.81
C LYS A 235 -3.57 18.73 -0.31
N LEU A 236 -2.75 17.94 -1.01
CA LEU A 236 -2.45 16.56 -0.59
C LEU A 236 -1.75 16.53 0.78
N GLN A 237 -0.75 17.41 0.99
CA GLN A 237 -0.06 17.54 2.28
C GLN A 237 -1.03 17.89 3.40
N ALA A 238 -1.89 18.88 3.19
CA ALA A 238 -2.87 19.33 4.19
C ALA A 238 -3.85 18.21 4.58
N VAL A 239 -4.34 17.43 3.62
CA VAL A 239 -5.22 16.27 3.90
C VAL A 239 -4.49 15.21 4.74
N ILE A 240 -3.25 14.88 4.40
CA ILE A 240 -2.46 13.88 5.12
C ILE A 240 -2.18 14.35 6.56
N GLU A 241 -1.81 15.62 6.75
CA GLU A 241 -1.50 16.18 8.07
C GLU A 241 -2.73 16.28 8.96
N ALA A 242 -3.85 16.78 8.44
CA ALA A 242 -5.10 16.91 9.19
C ALA A 242 -5.63 15.57 9.72
N ASN A 243 -5.29 14.47 9.06
CA ASN A 243 -5.73 13.12 9.42
C ASN A 243 -4.61 12.25 10.04
N THR A 244 -3.45 12.85 10.33
CA THR A 244 -2.41 12.19 11.13
C THR A 244 -2.74 12.40 12.61
N PRO A 245 -3.06 11.35 13.40
CA PRO A 245 -3.38 11.52 14.81
C PRO A 245 -2.20 12.18 15.53
N THR A 246 -2.43 13.35 16.08
CA THR A 246 -1.49 13.99 17.02
C THR A 246 -1.42 13.14 18.28
N SER A 247 -0.22 12.89 18.76
CA SER A 247 0.10 12.10 19.97
C SER A 247 -0.59 12.63 21.22
#